data_bfebfeddb101431b5bef78fad67f7d7f
#
_entry.id   bfebfeddb101431b5bef78fad67f7d7f
#
_cell.length_a   1.000
_cell.length_b   1.000
_cell.length_c   1.000
_cell.angle_alpha   90.00
_cell.angle_beta   90.00
_cell.angle_gamma   90.00
#
_symmetry.space_group_name_H-M   'P 1'
#
loop_
_entity.id
_entity.type
_entity.pdbx_description
1 polymer ?
#
loop_
_entity_poly.entity_id
_entity_poly.type
_entity_poly.pdbx_seq_one_letter_code
_entity_poly.pdbx_strand_id
1 'polypeptide(L)'
;ALSPAPAFFTEISFAEKDDDLARKMRGRLVAEIGELRGLNTKELESIKAFVTRTHENWIPKYREFATQFPRRLVFVGTTNEDEFLADKTGNRRWLPVEVSKVDVKAIKTDLLLLCAESRDTFKRLGGIQFRDAERLGASVHEQYTIKDAWLETVEKWLDTPDLMTNDIPRNCEFLRASDVLRDAIGLNPEKVSRRE
;
A
#
# COMPACT_ATOMS: atom_id res chain seq x y z
N ALA A 1 19.76 1.91 6.09
CA ALA A 1 20.78 2.91 5.74
C ALA A 1 20.32 4.34 6.00
N LEU A 2 19.03 4.65 5.84
CA LEU A 2 18.48 6.02 6.02
C LEU A 2 18.15 6.40 7.47
N SER A 3 18.29 5.51 8.42
CA SER A 3 18.07 5.84 9.84
C SER A 3 19.30 6.54 10.43
N PRO A 4 19.16 7.66 11.16
CA PRO A 4 20.28 8.41 11.73
C PRO A 4 21.14 7.58 12.69
N ALA A 5 20.56 6.58 13.34
CA ALA A 5 21.28 5.59 14.14
C ALA A 5 20.52 4.26 14.13
N PRO A 6 21.18 3.12 14.36
CA PRO A 6 20.52 1.81 14.44
C PRO A 6 19.38 1.76 15.47
N ALA A 7 19.53 2.48 16.57
CA ALA A 7 18.52 2.55 17.62
C ALA A 7 17.17 3.17 17.16
N PHE A 8 17.16 3.91 16.06
CA PHE A 8 15.94 4.54 15.52
C PHE A 8 15.28 3.74 14.40
N PHE A 9 15.81 2.58 14.08
CA PHE A 9 15.30 1.67 13.05
C PHE A 9 14.63 0.45 13.68
N THR A 10 13.58 -0.07 13.05
CA THR A 10 12.98 -1.36 13.39
C THR A 10 12.39 -2.00 12.14
N GLU A 11 12.36 -3.32 12.13
CA GLU A 11 11.60 -4.11 11.15
C GLU A 11 10.31 -4.56 11.81
N ILE A 12 9.23 -4.53 11.04
CA ILE A 12 7.90 -4.97 11.47
C ILE A 12 7.25 -5.86 10.41
N SER A 13 6.33 -6.70 10.88
CA SER A 13 5.46 -7.48 10.02
C SER A 13 4.02 -7.34 10.49
N PHE A 14 3.08 -7.18 9.56
CA PHE A 14 1.64 -7.14 9.89
C PHE A 14 1.09 -8.44 10.46
N ALA A 15 1.85 -9.55 10.38
CA ALA A 15 1.52 -10.79 11.07
C ALA A 15 1.75 -10.74 12.59
N GLU A 16 2.45 -9.72 13.09
CA GLU A 16 2.71 -9.54 14.52
C GLU A 16 1.49 -8.95 15.23
N LYS A 17 1.37 -9.22 16.53
CA LYS A 17 0.30 -8.64 17.36
C LYS A 17 0.48 -7.12 17.52
N ASP A 18 -0.61 -6.38 17.54
CA ASP A 18 -0.63 -4.92 17.71
C ASP A 18 0.21 -4.43 18.91
N ASP A 19 0.13 -5.12 20.04
CA ASP A 19 0.90 -4.77 21.25
C ASP A 19 2.42 -4.93 21.04
N ASP A 20 2.84 -5.94 20.29
CA ASP A 20 4.24 -6.17 19.99
C ASP A 20 4.75 -5.14 18.98
N LEU A 21 3.95 -4.80 17.98
CA LEU A 21 4.23 -3.73 17.04
C LEU A 21 4.36 -2.37 17.77
N ALA A 22 3.42 -2.04 18.66
CA ALA A 22 3.46 -0.81 19.44
C ALA A 22 4.76 -0.70 20.27
N ARG A 23 5.19 -1.80 20.89
CA ARG A 23 6.45 -1.86 21.64
C ARG A 23 7.68 -1.69 20.76
N LYS A 24 7.72 -2.36 19.61
CA LYS A 24 8.83 -2.28 18.66
C LYS A 24 8.98 -0.86 18.08
N MET A 25 7.88 -0.20 17.78
CA MET A 25 7.87 1.13 17.18
C MET A 25 8.17 2.27 18.14
N ARG A 26 8.07 2.04 19.43
CA ARG A 26 8.33 3.08 20.44
C ARG A 26 9.74 3.63 20.34
N GLY A 27 9.85 4.96 20.15
CA GLY A 27 11.12 5.65 20.05
C GLY A 27 11.87 5.41 18.72
N ARG A 28 11.22 4.77 17.75
CA ARG A 28 11.78 4.60 16.40
C ARG A 28 11.38 5.75 15.50
N LEU A 29 12.18 6.01 14.47
CA LEU A 29 11.92 7.00 13.42
C LEU A 29 11.59 6.35 12.08
N VAL A 30 12.08 5.13 11.86
CA VAL A 30 11.84 4.35 10.62
C VAL A 30 11.41 2.95 11.00
N ALA A 31 10.30 2.52 10.44
CA ALA A 31 9.84 1.13 10.51
C ALA A 31 9.78 0.55 9.09
N GLU A 32 10.57 -0.49 8.85
CA GLU A 32 10.59 -1.19 7.57
C GLU A 32 9.59 -2.35 7.59
N ILE A 33 8.79 -2.42 6.53
CA ILE A 33 7.88 -3.51 6.24
C ILE A 33 8.54 -4.30 5.11
N GLY A 34 9.20 -5.40 5.45
CA GLY A 34 9.85 -6.25 4.46
C GLY A 34 8.83 -6.91 3.55
N GLU A 35 9.17 -6.98 2.26
CA GLU A 35 8.39 -7.67 1.24
C GLU A 35 6.87 -7.41 1.33
N LEU A 36 6.40 -6.35 0.70
CA LEU A 36 4.96 -6.03 0.60
C LEU A 36 4.17 -7.09 -0.20
N ARG A 37 4.61 -8.35 -0.16
CA ARG A 37 3.97 -9.47 -0.87
C ARG A 37 2.55 -9.67 -0.36
N GLY A 38 1.62 -9.69 -1.31
CA GLY A 38 0.27 -10.16 -1.05
C GLY A 38 -0.53 -9.30 -0.07
N LEU A 39 -0.50 -8.00 -0.27
CA LEU A 39 -1.48 -7.13 0.36
C LEU A 39 -2.88 -7.53 -0.12
N ASN A 40 -3.40 -8.64 0.42
CA ASN A 40 -4.76 -9.10 0.14
C ASN A 40 -5.76 -8.00 0.52
N THR A 41 -6.82 -7.87 -0.24
CA THR A 41 -7.84 -6.82 -0.04
C THR A 41 -8.41 -6.76 1.38
N LYS A 42 -8.48 -7.88 2.10
CA LYS A 42 -8.90 -7.91 3.51
C LYS A 42 -7.87 -7.36 4.48
N GLU A 43 -6.59 -7.55 4.18
CA GLU A 43 -5.48 -7.03 4.99
C GLU A 43 -5.25 -5.55 4.71
N LEU A 44 -5.55 -5.07 3.50
CA LEU A 44 -5.38 -3.68 3.10
C LEU A 44 -6.12 -2.69 4.00
N GLU A 45 -7.37 -2.96 4.36
CA GLU A 45 -8.13 -2.08 5.26
C GLU A 45 -7.50 -2.03 6.67
N SER A 46 -7.04 -3.17 7.17
CA SER A 46 -6.32 -3.23 8.45
C SER A 46 -4.99 -2.47 8.39
N ILE A 47 -4.26 -2.62 7.29
CA ILE A 47 -3.00 -1.91 7.05
C ILE A 47 -3.23 -0.41 6.92
N LYS A 48 -4.25 0.03 6.20
CA LYS A 48 -4.64 1.43 6.11
C LYS A 48 -4.97 2.01 7.48
N ALA A 49 -5.79 1.31 8.25
CA ALA A 49 -6.12 1.71 9.62
C ALA A 49 -4.86 1.76 10.49
N PHE A 50 -3.97 0.79 10.38
CA PHE A 50 -2.72 0.75 11.13
C PHE A 50 -1.78 1.90 10.74
N VAL A 51 -1.53 2.13 9.45
CA VAL A 51 -0.61 3.17 8.95
C VAL A 51 -1.10 4.58 9.31
N THR A 52 -2.41 4.80 9.37
CA THR A 52 -3.00 6.11 9.67
C THR A 52 -3.14 6.42 11.16
N ARG A 53 -2.84 5.48 12.06
CA ARG A 53 -2.86 5.75 13.50
C ARG A 53 -1.87 6.84 13.87
N THR A 54 -2.31 7.79 14.65
CA THR A 54 -1.46 8.87 15.18
C THR A 54 -0.88 8.54 16.57
N HIS A 55 -1.46 7.59 17.25
CA HIS A 55 -1.06 7.15 18.59
C HIS A 55 -1.08 5.63 18.69
N GLU A 56 -0.18 5.11 19.50
CA GLU A 56 -0.16 3.71 19.90
C GLU A 56 -0.70 3.56 21.32
N ASN A 57 -1.51 2.53 21.51
CA ASN A 57 -2.04 2.13 22.80
C ASN A 57 -1.69 0.68 23.06
N TRP A 58 -1.06 0.39 24.20
CA TRP A 58 -0.89 -0.98 24.68
C TRP A 58 -0.81 -1.01 26.21
N ILE A 59 -1.05 -2.18 26.78
CA ILE A 59 -0.90 -2.41 28.21
C ILE A 59 0.51 -2.95 28.47
N PRO A 60 1.42 -2.18 29.11
CA PRO A 60 2.74 -2.69 29.47
C PRO A 60 2.63 -3.87 30.43
N LYS A 61 3.57 -4.82 30.35
CA LYS A 61 3.62 -5.93 31.31
C LYS A 61 3.61 -5.40 32.74
N TYR A 62 2.82 -6.04 33.63
CA TYR A 62 2.66 -5.67 35.01
C TYR A 62 2.01 -4.30 35.27
N ARG A 63 1.25 -3.80 34.32
CA ARG A 63 0.42 -2.60 34.45
C ARG A 63 -1.04 -2.92 34.17
N GLU A 64 -1.95 -2.25 34.88
CA GLU A 64 -3.40 -2.42 34.69
C GLU A 64 -3.95 -1.51 33.60
N PHE A 65 -3.26 -0.40 33.33
CA PHE A 65 -3.75 0.63 32.42
C PHE A 65 -2.93 0.70 31.14
N ALA A 66 -3.62 0.98 30.04
CA ALA A 66 -2.99 1.24 28.75
C ALA A 66 -2.10 2.48 28.81
N THR A 67 -0.95 2.40 28.15
CA THR A 67 -0.08 3.55 27.90
C THR A 67 -0.30 4.02 26.48
N GLN A 68 -0.46 5.34 26.33
CA GLN A 68 -0.58 5.98 25.03
C GLN A 68 0.67 6.80 24.72
N PHE A 69 1.15 6.72 23.49
CA PHE A 69 2.22 7.60 23.01
C PHE A 69 2.01 7.97 21.54
N PRO A 70 2.41 9.18 21.12
CA PRO A 70 2.28 9.61 19.76
C PRO A 70 3.23 8.85 18.85
N ARG A 71 2.76 8.45 17.69
CA ARG A 71 3.56 7.83 16.65
C ARG A 71 4.43 8.90 15.97
N ARG A 72 5.72 8.68 15.87
CA ARG A 72 6.71 9.63 15.31
C ARG A 72 7.66 8.92 14.36
N LEU A 73 7.15 8.05 13.51
CA LEU A 73 7.94 7.28 12.56
C LEU A 73 7.36 7.32 11.16
N VAL A 74 8.20 7.01 10.20
CA VAL A 74 7.85 6.79 8.80
C VAL A 74 7.89 5.30 8.51
N PHE A 75 6.89 4.79 7.82
CA PHE A 75 6.92 3.43 7.29
C PHE A 75 7.62 3.42 5.94
N VAL A 76 8.48 2.43 5.73
CA VAL A 76 9.14 2.16 4.46
C VAL A 76 8.84 0.72 4.10
N GLY A 77 8.24 0.49 2.93
CA GLY A 77 8.02 -0.85 2.40
C GLY A 77 8.96 -1.12 1.24
N THR A 78 9.39 -2.36 1.08
CA THR A 78 10.17 -2.82 -0.06
C THR A 78 9.41 -3.90 -0.82
N THR A 79 9.47 -3.88 -2.14
CA THR A 79 8.89 -4.90 -3.00
C THR A 79 9.71 -5.05 -4.28
N ASN A 80 9.70 -6.23 -4.85
CA ASN A 80 10.22 -6.52 -6.19
C ASN A 80 9.10 -6.69 -7.22
N GLU A 81 7.84 -6.50 -6.80
CA GLU A 81 6.69 -6.59 -7.68
C GLU A 81 6.47 -5.25 -8.37
N ASP A 82 6.23 -5.28 -9.67
CA ASP A 82 5.91 -4.07 -10.45
C ASP A 82 4.50 -3.57 -10.14
N GLU A 83 3.57 -4.48 -9.86
CA GLU A 83 2.19 -4.16 -9.49
C GLU A 83 1.91 -4.66 -8.06
N PHE A 84 1.80 -3.75 -7.10
CA PHE A 84 1.58 -4.08 -5.68
C PHE A 84 0.47 -3.29 -5.01
N LEU A 85 -0.09 -2.28 -5.68
CA LEU A 85 -1.18 -1.47 -5.16
C LEU A 85 -2.53 -2.08 -5.54
N ALA A 86 -3.14 -2.82 -4.62
CA ALA A 86 -4.41 -3.51 -4.85
C ALA A 86 -5.65 -2.61 -4.69
N ASP A 87 -5.50 -1.41 -4.10
CA ASP A 87 -6.63 -0.55 -3.75
C ASP A 87 -6.71 0.68 -4.64
N LYS A 88 -7.77 0.75 -5.46
CA LYS A 88 -8.03 1.89 -6.35
C LYS A 88 -8.32 3.21 -5.61
N THR A 89 -8.73 3.16 -4.34
CA THR A 89 -9.18 4.34 -3.58
C THR A 89 -8.23 4.79 -2.47
N GLY A 90 -7.37 3.90 -1.99
CA GLY A 90 -6.50 4.12 -0.82
C GLY A 90 -5.03 4.36 -1.13
N ASN A 91 -4.65 4.34 -2.41
CA ASN A 91 -3.25 4.44 -2.84
C ASN A 91 -2.56 5.76 -2.44
N ARG A 92 -3.30 6.81 -2.12
CA ARG A 92 -2.77 8.12 -1.67
C ARG A 92 -1.84 8.04 -0.45
N ARG A 93 -1.86 6.93 0.30
CA ARG A 93 -0.97 6.70 1.46
C ARG A 93 0.38 6.13 1.07
N TRP A 94 0.50 5.65 -0.15
CA TRP A 94 1.69 5.03 -0.67
C TRP A 94 2.40 6.02 -1.59
N LEU A 95 3.69 6.20 -1.38
CA LEU A 95 4.55 7.03 -2.23
C LEU A 95 5.60 6.11 -2.87
N PRO A 96 5.26 5.49 -4.00
CA PRO A 96 6.18 4.60 -4.71
C PRO A 96 7.43 5.37 -5.17
N VAL A 97 8.60 4.78 -4.96
CA VAL A 97 9.87 5.29 -5.43
C VAL A 97 10.62 4.14 -6.08
N GLU A 98 10.86 4.26 -7.37
CA GLU A 98 11.70 3.30 -8.08
C GLU A 98 13.16 3.48 -7.71
N VAL A 99 13.85 2.39 -7.38
CA VAL A 99 15.26 2.38 -7.00
C VAL A 99 16.05 1.51 -7.97
N SER A 100 16.82 2.13 -8.85
CA SER A 100 17.64 1.44 -9.84
C SER A 100 19.08 1.20 -9.37
N LYS A 101 19.68 2.17 -8.67
CA LYS A 101 21.05 2.10 -8.20
C LYS A 101 21.20 2.75 -6.83
N VAL A 102 21.88 2.08 -5.92
CA VAL A 102 22.12 2.57 -4.55
C VAL A 102 23.61 2.60 -4.24
N ASP A 103 24.11 3.74 -3.80
CA ASP A 103 25.44 3.86 -3.20
C ASP A 103 25.32 3.93 -1.67
N VAL A 104 25.38 2.77 -1.04
CA VAL A 104 25.27 2.63 0.42
C VAL A 104 26.44 3.33 1.14
N LYS A 105 27.64 3.41 0.53
CA LYS A 105 28.79 4.06 1.15
C LYS A 105 28.60 5.57 1.19
N ALA A 106 28.19 6.17 0.07
CA ALA A 106 27.87 7.60 0.02
C ALA A 106 26.78 7.97 1.02
N ILE A 107 25.68 7.20 1.05
CA ILE A 107 24.58 7.43 2.00
C ILE A 107 25.09 7.39 3.46
N LYS A 108 25.91 6.40 3.82
CA LYS A 108 26.48 6.32 5.19
C LYS A 108 27.38 7.49 5.54
N THR A 109 28.17 7.96 4.59
CA THR A 109 29.08 9.11 4.78
C THR A 109 28.28 10.39 4.99
N ASP A 110 27.24 10.61 4.20
CA ASP A 110 26.51 11.88 4.15
C ASP A 110 25.24 11.89 5.02
N LEU A 111 24.94 10.78 5.71
CA LEU A 111 23.69 10.59 6.43
C LEU A 111 23.31 11.75 7.36
N LEU A 112 24.26 12.24 8.15
CA LEU A 112 24.02 13.33 9.08
C LEU A 112 23.80 14.67 8.36
N LEU A 113 24.46 14.89 7.21
CA LEU A 113 24.24 16.05 6.37
C LEU A 113 22.86 16.00 5.72
N LEU A 114 22.44 14.84 5.21
CA LEU A 114 21.09 14.62 4.67
C LEU A 114 20.01 14.87 5.73
N CYS A 115 20.23 14.42 6.97
CA CYS A 115 19.31 14.68 8.08
C CYS A 115 19.27 16.19 8.43
N ALA A 116 20.41 16.88 8.40
CA ALA A 116 20.49 18.32 8.66
C ALA A 116 19.78 19.12 7.56
N GLU A 117 20.00 18.79 6.30
CA GLU A 117 19.33 19.40 5.14
C GLU A 117 17.81 19.20 5.21
N SER A 118 17.37 17.97 5.52
CA SER A 118 15.95 17.65 5.69
C SER A 118 15.30 18.48 6.80
N ARG A 119 15.97 18.64 7.93
CA ARG A 119 15.51 19.48 9.05
C ARG A 119 15.42 20.95 8.65
N ASP A 120 16.42 21.47 7.95
CA ASP A 120 16.46 22.88 7.55
C ASP A 120 15.40 23.16 6.44
N THR A 121 15.20 22.19 5.55
CA THR A 121 14.13 22.23 4.55
C THR A 121 12.75 22.23 5.21
N PHE A 122 12.52 21.36 6.20
CA PHE A 122 11.27 21.33 6.98
C PHE A 122 11.00 22.69 7.64
N LYS A 123 12.01 23.31 8.25
CA LYS A 123 11.86 24.62 8.88
C LYS A 123 11.56 25.72 7.84
N ARG A 124 12.28 25.72 6.73
CA ARG A 124 12.12 26.69 5.64
C ARG A 124 10.75 26.65 4.99
N LEU A 125 10.21 25.43 4.80
CA LEU A 125 8.90 25.21 4.18
C LEU A 125 7.72 25.26 5.17
N GLY A 126 8.00 25.40 6.46
CA GLY A 126 6.95 25.44 7.50
C GLY A 126 6.28 24.08 7.74
N GLY A 127 6.93 22.97 7.37
CA GLY A 127 6.41 21.63 7.56
C GLY A 127 6.65 20.69 6.39
N ILE A 128 6.00 19.53 6.41
CA ILE A 128 6.04 18.55 5.32
C ILE A 128 5.06 18.98 4.23
N GLN A 129 5.53 19.03 2.98
CA GLN A 129 4.72 19.35 1.80
C GLN A 129 3.95 18.10 1.32
N PHE A 130 3.06 17.61 2.16
CA PHE A 130 2.35 16.35 1.93
C PHE A 130 1.46 16.41 0.68
N ARG A 131 0.82 17.54 0.39
CA ARG A 131 -0.05 17.70 -0.78
C ARG A 131 0.71 17.55 -2.11
N ASP A 132 1.93 18.06 -2.17
CA ASP A 132 2.77 17.92 -3.36
C ASP A 132 3.23 16.48 -3.55
N ALA A 133 3.60 15.80 -2.46
CA ALA A 133 3.93 14.38 -2.49
C ALA A 133 2.72 13.51 -2.91
N GLU A 134 1.53 13.83 -2.41
CA GLU A 134 0.28 13.15 -2.77
C GLU A 134 -0.05 13.32 -4.26
N ARG A 135 0.13 14.53 -4.80
CA ARG A 135 -0.08 14.83 -6.23
C ARG A 135 0.91 14.09 -7.12
N LEU A 136 2.19 14.08 -6.75
CA LEU A 136 3.22 13.33 -7.46
C LEU A 136 2.98 11.82 -7.35
N GLY A 137 2.61 11.33 -6.18
CA GLY A 137 2.23 9.93 -5.98
C GLY A 137 1.08 9.52 -6.89
N ALA A 138 0.02 10.32 -6.96
CA ALA A 138 -1.15 10.02 -7.78
C ALA A 138 -0.80 9.82 -9.28
N SER A 139 0.18 10.55 -9.81
CA SER A 139 0.60 10.42 -11.22
C SER A 139 1.31 9.11 -11.54
N VAL A 140 1.84 8.43 -10.54
CA VAL A 140 2.58 7.16 -10.72
C VAL A 140 1.81 5.94 -10.19
N HIS A 141 0.76 6.13 -9.38
CA HIS A 141 0.00 5.03 -8.78
C HIS A 141 -0.57 4.05 -9.81
N GLU A 142 -1.01 4.54 -10.96
CA GLU A 142 -1.58 3.71 -12.02
C GLU A 142 -0.59 2.65 -12.52
N GLN A 143 0.71 2.99 -12.57
CA GLN A 143 1.77 2.08 -12.99
C GLN A 143 1.97 0.91 -12.03
N TYR A 144 1.70 1.14 -10.73
CA TYR A 144 1.87 0.16 -9.66
C TYR A 144 0.57 -0.50 -9.21
N THR A 145 -0.57 -0.11 -9.83
CA THR A 145 -1.87 -0.69 -9.48
C THR A 145 -2.03 -2.06 -10.11
N ILE A 146 -2.40 -3.04 -9.31
CA ILE A 146 -2.71 -4.40 -9.78
C ILE A 146 -3.88 -4.31 -10.76
N LYS A 147 -3.64 -4.72 -12.00
CA LYS A 147 -4.66 -4.79 -13.03
C LYS A 147 -5.50 -6.04 -12.83
N ASP A 148 -6.81 -5.87 -12.98
CA ASP A 148 -7.71 -7.01 -12.98
C ASP A 148 -7.46 -7.83 -14.26
N ALA A 149 -7.02 -9.07 -14.10
CA ALA A 149 -6.71 -9.95 -15.22
C ALA A 149 -7.91 -10.21 -16.14
N TRP A 150 -9.12 -10.01 -15.64
CA TRP A 150 -10.34 -10.22 -16.42
C TRP A 150 -10.85 -8.96 -17.12
N LEU A 151 -10.38 -7.78 -16.70
CA LEU A 151 -10.90 -6.51 -17.22
C LEU A 151 -10.81 -6.43 -18.74
N GLU A 152 -9.63 -6.70 -19.30
CA GLU A 152 -9.41 -6.67 -20.75
C GLU A 152 -10.27 -7.71 -21.49
N THR A 153 -10.39 -8.90 -20.93
CA THR A 153 -11.21 -9.98 -21.49
C THR A 153 -12.70 -9.61 -21.49
N VAL A 154 -13.18 -9.02 -20.40
CA VAL A 154 -14.57 -8.56 -20.27
C VAL A 154 -14.84 -7.38 -21.20
N GLU A 155 -13.93 -6.41 -21.28
CA GLU A 155 -14.08 -5.27 -22.19
C GLU A 155 -14.16 -5.74 -23.65
N LYS A 156 -13.27 -6.64 -24.06
CA LYS A 156 -13.28 -7.23 -25.38
C LYS A 156 -14.59 -7.97 -25.68
N TRP A 157 -15.07 -8.76 -24.72
CA TRP A 157 -16.34 -9.48 -24.87
C TRP A 157 -17.52 -8.51 -24.98
N LEU A 158 -17.55 -7.43 -24.20
CA LEU A 158 -18.60 -6.41 -24.25
C LEU A 158 -18.76 -5.79 -25.65
N ASP A 159 -17.69 -5.68 -26.40
CA ASP A 159 -17.67 -5.06 -27.74
C ASP A 159 -17.73 -6.10 -28.88
N THR A 160 -17.73 -7.40 -28.56
CA THR A 160 -17.77 -8.47 -29.55
C THR A 160 -19.23 -8.91 -29.77
N PRO A 161 -19.74 -8.89 -31.03
CA PRO A 161 -21.08 -9.40 -31.32
C PRO A 161 -21.23 -10.89 -30.96
N ASP A 162 -22.33 -11.26 -30.36
CA ASP A 162 -22.66 -12.67 -30.12
C ASP A 162 -22.83 -13.41 -31.42
N LEU A 163 -22.27 -14.61 -31.53
CA LEU A 163 -22.24 -15.39 -32.75
C LEU A 163 -23.63 -15.89 -33.23
N MET A 164 -24.60 -15.99 -32.32
CA MET A 164 -25.93 -16.53 -32.61
C MET A 164 -26.95 -15.42 -32.84
N THR A 165 -26.93 -14.37 -32.03
CA THR A 165 -27.92 -13.28 -32.05
C THR A 165 -27.42 -12.04 -32.78
N ASN A 166 -26.09 -11.92 -32.99
CA ASN A 166 -25.40 -10.74 -33.51
C ASN A 166 -25.59 -9.47 -32.64
N ASP A 167 -26.06 -9.65 -31.41
CA ASP A 167 -26.19 -8.56 -30.43
C ASP A 167 -24.84 -8.25 -29.80
N ILE A 168 -24.58 -6.98 -29.54
CA ILE A 168 -23.38 -6.52 -28.82
C ILE A 168 -23.75 -6.42 -27.35
N PRO A 169 -23.10 -7.18 -26.44
CA PRO A 169 -23.44 -7.20 -25.01
C PRO A 169 -23.46 -5.81 -24.36
N ARG A 170 -22.60 -4.89 -24.77
CA ARG A 170 -22.58 -3.50 -24.29
C ARG A 170 -23.90 -2.74 -24.54
N ASN A 171 -24.65 -3.11 -25.55
CA ASN A 171 -25.90 -2.46 -25.93
C ASN A 171 -27.13 -3.10 -25.26
N CYS A 172 -26.94 -4.15 -24.48
CA CYS A 172 -28.05 -4.78 -23.77
C CYS A 172 -28.53 -3.87 -22.65
N GLU A 173 -29.84 -3.85 -22.41
CA GLU A 173 -30.50 -3.04 -21.38
C GLU A 173 -29.98 -3.40 -19.98
N PHE A 174 -29.66 -4.67 -19.75
CA PHE A 174 -29.00 -5.14 -18.52
C PHE A 174 -28.15 -6.38 -18.80
N LEU A 175 -27.07 -6.53 -18.03
CA LEU A 175 -26.18 -7.68 -18.03
C LEU A 175 -26.16 -8.30 -16.62
N ARG A 176 -26.23 -9.61 -16.54
CA ARG A 176 -26.06 -10.34 -15.29
C ARG A 176 -24.60 -10.70 -15.08
N ALA A 177 -24.13 -10.66 -13.83
CA ALA A 177 -22.78 -11.13 -13.50
C ALA A 177 -22.55 -12.59 -13.92
N SER A 178 -23.60 -13.44 -13.89
CA SER A 178 -23.53 -14.82 -14.40
C SER A 178 -23.20 -14.91 -15.88
N ASP A 179 -23.70 -13.97 -16.68
CA ASP A 179 -23.45 -13.97 -18.13
C ASP A 179 -22.01 -13.55 -18.40
N VAL A 180 -21.50 -12.55 -17.70
CA VAL A 180 -20.10 -12.14 -17.78
C VAL A 180 -19.17 -13.28 -17.36
N LEU A 181 -19.45 -13.94 -16.24
CA LEU A 181 -18.63 -15.06 -15.77
C LEU A 181 -18.60 -16.21 -16.78
N ARG A 182 -19.76 -16.57 -17.35
CA ARG A 182 -19.88 -17.68 -18.29
C ARG A 182 -19.31 -17.35 -19.65
N ASP A 183 -19.72 -16.20 -20.22
CA ASP A 183 -19.54 -15.93 -21.64
C ASP A 183 -18.27 -15.12 -21.93
N ALA A 184 -17.84 -14.25 -20.99
CA ALA A 184 -16.59 -13.51 -21.13
C ALA A 184 -15.40 -14.29 -20.56
N ILE A 185 -15.56 -14.87 -19.36
CA ILE A 185 -14.46 -15.45 -18.58
C ILE A 185 -14.37 -16.98 -18.74
N GLY A 186 -15.48 -17.63 -19.14
CA GLY A 186 -15.54 -19.10 -19.28
C GLY A 186 -15.66 -19.85 -17.95
N LEU A 187 -16.08 -19.19 -16.89
CA LEU A 187 -16.30 -19.80 -15.57
C LEU A 187 -17.75 -20.22 -15.37
N ASN A 188 -17.95 -21.36 -14.69
CA ASN A 188 -19.29 -21.77 -14.28
C ASN A 188 -19.76 -20.94 -13.08
N PRO A 189 -20.79 -20.07 -13.22
CA PRO A 189 -21.26 -19.20 -12.14
C PRO A 189 -21.68 -19.91 -10.87
N GLU A 190 -22.12 -21.17 -10.97
CA GLU A 190 -22.53 -21.98 -9.81
C GLU A 190 -21.36 -22.43 -8.93
N LYS A 191 -20.15 -22.47 -9.51
CA LYS A 191 -18.92 -22.88 -8.82
C LYS A 191 -18.15 -21.71 -8.23
N VAL A 192 -18.50 -20.47 -8.60
CA VAL A 192 -17.84 -19.27 -8.11
C VAL A 192 -18.45 -18.85 -6.79
N SER A 193 -17.65 -18.85 -5.75
CA SER A 193 -18.06 -18.39 -4.43
C SER A 193 -18.31 -16.86 -4.47
N ARG A 194 -19.35 -16.38 -3.74
CA ARG A 194 -19.66 -14.93 -3.63
C ARG A 194 -18.55 -14.11 -2.94
N ARG A 195 -17.43 -14.72 -2.60
CA ARG A 195 -16.31 -14.14 -1.85
C ARG A 195 -15.01 -14.02 -2.66
N GLU A 196 -15.05 -14.41 -3.91
CA GLU A 196 -13.94 -14.22 -4.85
C GLU A 196 -14.19 -13.01 -5.76
#